data_2d28297bee1e196f21dfb7e1d3a1d682
#
_entry.id   2d28297bee1e196f21dfb7e1d3a1d682
#
_cell.length_a   1.000
_cell.length_b   1.000
_cell.length_c   1.000
_cell.angle_alpha   90.00
_cell.angle_beta   90.00
_cell.angle_gamma   90.00
#
_symmetry.space_group_name_H-M   'P 1'
#
loop_
_entity.id
_entity.type
_entity.pdbx_description
1 polymer ?
#
loop_
_entity_poly.entity_id
_entity_poly.type
_entity_poly.pdbx_seq_one_letter_code
_entity_poly.pdbx_strand_id
1 'polypeptide(L)'
;MKLLRNKEILDSLKLFAFISAASVIAAWIYDKRIVIPVLCVCVLFCIIHYMTNRFRYRKISELSEKINCILHGDDGVSIESCSEGELALLSSEVYKMTVRLREQQSKLMDDKVYLADLLADISHQISTPLTSINILVSMLSEPDLTYEKREQTVQKLYGLLSRIDWLITALLKLSKLDAGTVRFNKESISMQELLDKACMPVRIPIELRDQKLEIEADGELFCDVAWSCEAIGNIVKNCMEHTPEGGRITVAGTHNPLYSEIRISDSGSGISEEDLPHIFERFYKGRDSRDKGGFGIGLALARMIINEQNGTLKAENSSDGGALFTVRFYESTV
;
A
#
# COMPACT_ATOMS: atom_id res chain seq x y z
N MET A 1 -46.03 7.69 19.27
CA MET A 1 -45.79 7.52 20.72
C MET A 1 -44.36 7.86 21.18
N LYS A 2 -43.35 7.81 20.33
CA LYS A 2 -41.93 8.15 20.73
C LYS A 2 -41.65 9.63 20.96
N LEU A 3 -42.40 10.56 20.33
CA LEU A 3 -42.19 12.02 20.44
C LEU A 3 -42.43 12.59 21.84
N LEU A 4 -43.45 12.15 22.54
CA LEU A 4 -43.80 12.62 23.89
C LEU A 4 -42.86 12.09 25.00
N ARG A 5 -41.96 11.16 24.65
CA ARG A 5 -40.96 10.60 25.58
C ARG A 5 -39.67 11.41 25.58
N ASN A 6 -39.52 12.37 24.65
CA ASN A 6 -38.33 13.24 24.63
C ASN A 6 -38.54 14.44 25.55
N LYS A 7 -37.65 14.56 26.53
CA LYS A 7 -37.68 15.57 27.59
C LYS A 7 -37.65 17.00 27.03
N GLU A 8 -36.89 17.25 25.96
CA GLU A 8 -36.80 18.58 25.33
C GLU A 8 -38.11 19.03 24.68
N ILE A 9 -38.81 18.11 23.98
CA ILE A 9 -40.10 18.42 23.38
C ILE A 9 -41.15 18.63 24.47
N LEU A 10 -41.12 17.81 25.50
CA LEU A 10 -42.06 17.93 26.59
C LEU A 10 -41.88 19.25 27.32
N ASP A 11 -40.65 19.70 27.54
CA ASP A 11 -40.34 20.93 28.26
C ASP A 11 -40.67 22.18 27.35
N SER A 12 -40.42 22.13 26.04
CA SER A 12 -40.86 23.16 25.11
C SER A 12 -42.39 23.26 25.04
N LEU A 13 -43.12 22.14 25.03
CA LEU A 13 -44.57 22.09 25.04
C LEU A 13 -45.14 22.62 26.33
N LYS A 14 -44.55 22.34 27.49
CA LYS A 14 -44.95 22.92 28.79
C LYS A 14 -44.73 24.41 28.82
N LEU A 15 -43.62 24.93 28.29
CA LEU A 15 -43.36 26.35 28.20
C LEU A 15 -44.39 27.06 27.33
N PHE A 16 -44.71 26.49 26.17
CA PHE A 16 -45.74 26.99 25.29
C PHE A 16 -47.14 26.99 25.92
N ALA A 17 -47.50 25.90 26.60
CA ALA A 17 -48.75 25.80 27.33
C ALA A 17 -48.84 26.82 28.47
N PHE A 18 -47.73 27.07 29.20
CA PHE A 18 -47.66 28.08 30.26
C PHE A 18 -47.86 29.50 29.69
N ILE A 19 -47.17 29.86 28.60
CA ILE A 19 -47.27 31.16 27.94
C ILE A 19 -48.70 31.36 27.40
N SER A 20 -49.30 30.33 26.79
CA SER A 20 -50.67 30.38 26.30
C SER A 20 -51.67 30.58 27.43
N ALA A 21 -51.52 29.87 28.55
CA ALA A 21 -52.36 30.06 29.71
C ALA A 21 -52.25 31.48 30.29
N ALA A 22 -51.03 32.01 30.43
CA ALA A 22 -50.81 33.36 30.88
C ALA A 22 -51.45 34.41 29.94
N SER A 23 -51.33 34.23 28.62
CA SER A 23 -51.98 35.12 27.63
C SER A 23 -53.50 35.12 27.69
N VAL A 24 -54.10 33.94 27.89
CA VAL A 24 -55.58 33.79 28.06
C VAL A 24 -56.05 34.47 29.34
N ILE A 25 -55.32 34.31 30.47
CA ILE A 25 -55.64 34.95 31.75
C ILE A 25 -55.52 36.49 31.62
N ALA A 26 -54.50 36.98 30.99
CA ALA A 26 -54.34 38.42 30.76
C ALA A 26 -55.48 38.98 29.89
N ALA A 27 -55.89 38.31 28.83
CA ALA A 27 -57.01 38.66 27.99
C ALA A 27 -58.35 38.66 28.76
N TRP A 28 -58.53 37.72 29.67
CA TRP A 28 -59.76 37.66 30.52
C TRP A 28 -59.84 38.81 31.51
N ILE A 29 -58.73 39.28 32.03
CA ILE A 29 -58.69 40.44 32.95
C ILE A 29 -58.92 41.74 32.19
N TYR A 30 -58.50 41.89 30.94
CA TYR A 30 -58.59 43.11 30.17
C TYR A 30 -59.99 43.31 29.54
N ASP A 31 -60.44 42.32 28.72
CA ASP A 31 -61.80 42.32 28.13
C ASP A 31 -62.20 40.92 27.75
N LYS A 32 -63.36 40.45 28.28
CA LYS A 32 -63.93 39.12 28.00
C LYS A 32 -64.19 38.85 26.53
N ARG A 33 -64.34 39.88 25.70
CA ARG A 33 -64.62 39.75 24.23
C ARG A 33 -63.36 39.31 23.48
N ILE A 34 -62.17 39.57 24.01
CA ILE A 34 -60.90 39.25 23.36
C ILE A 34 -60.40 37.82 23.69
N VAL A 35 -60.96 37.16 24.68
CA VAL A 35 -60.57 35.83 25.12
C VAL A 35 -60.65 34.77 23.99
N ILE A 36 -61.74 34.76 23.24
CA ILE A 36 -61.94 33.80 22.16
C ILE A 36 -60.91 33.95 21.03
N PRO A 37 -60.66 35.15 20.47
CA PRO A 37 -59.60 35.35 19.47
C PRO A 37 -58.20 34.95 19.97
N VAL A 38 -57.84 35.29 21.20
CA VAL A 38 -56.55 34.95 21.80
C VAL A 38 -56.42 33.41 21.95
N LEU A 39 -57.44 32.76 22.43
CA LEU A 39 -57.46 31.30 22.54
C LEU A 39 -57.28 30.63 21.16
N CYS A 40 -57.96 31.08 20.12
CA CYS A 40 -57.81 30.59 18.75
C CYS A 40 -56.33 30.75 18.26
N VAL A 41 -55.72 31.90 18.48
CA VAL A 41 -54.32 32.14 18.11
C VAL A 41 -53.38 31.22 18.87
N CYS A 42 -53.57 31.06 20.19
CA CYS A 42 -52.73 30.14 20.99
C CYS A 42 -52.83 28.67 20.51
N VAL A 43 -54.04 28.22 20.21
CA VAL A 43 -54.24 26.84 19.68
C VAL A 43 -53.56 26.67 18.32
N LEU A 44 -53.69 27.70 17.43
CA LEU A 44 -53.01 27.67 16.14
C LEU A 44 -51.50 27.56 16.29
N PHE A 45 -50.90 28.40 17.16
CA PHE A 45 -49.47 28.34 17.44
C PHE A 45 -49.02 26.99 18.03
N CYS A 46 -49.79 26.40 18.95
CA CYS A 46 -49.49 25.04 19.47
C CYS A 46 -49.52 23.98 18.36
N ILE A 47 -50.49 24.03 17.43
CA ILE A 47 -50.56 23.13 16.33
C ILE A 47 -49.35 23.28 15.40
N ILE A 48 -49.00 24.52 15.02
CA ILE A 48 -47.86 24.80 14.17
C ILE A 48 -46.56 24.28 14.84
N HIS A 49 -46.35 24.58 16.11
CA HIS A 49 -45.19 24.15 16.87
C HIS A 49 -45.09 22.62 16.94
N TYR A 50 -46.19 21.93 17.20
CA TYR A 50 -46.24 20.47 17.21
C TYR A 50 -45.94 19.87 15.83
N MET A 51 -46.49 20.42 14.75
CA MET A 51 -46.23 19.96 13.38
C MET A 51 -44.76 20.13 12.98
N THR A 52 -44.18 21.30 13.29
CA THR A 52 -42.78 21.60 12.99
C THR A 52 -41.82 20.66 13.72
N ASN A 53 -42.05 20.43 15.02
CA ASN A 53 -41.24 19.49 15.79
C ASN A 53 -41.37 18.06 15.28
N ARG A 54 -42.61 17.62 14.95
CA ARG A 54 -42.84 16.29 14.38
C ARG A 54 -42.09 16.08 13.06
N PHE A 55 -42.07 17.08 12.19
CA PHE A 55 -41.36 17.04 10.92
C PHE A 55 -39.86 16.96 11.09
N ARG A 56 -39.29 17.77 12.00
CA ARG A 56 -37.84 17.74 12.33
C ARG A 56 -37.42 16.38 12.87
N TYR A 57 -38.17 15.82 13.82
CA TYR A 57 -37.87 14.50 14.40
C TYR A 57 -37.97 13.36 13.41
N ARG A 58 -38.93 13.44 12.48
CA ARG A 58 -39.03 12.44 11.40
C ARG A 58 -37.81 12.46 10.52
N LYS A 59 -37.35 13.63 10.12
CA LYS A 59 -36.12 13.78 9.33
C LYS A 59 -34.87 13.25 10.06
N ILE A 60 -34.72 13.54 11.34
CA ILE A 60 -33.61 13.02 12.16
C ILE A 60 -33.67 11.49 12.27
N SER A 61 -34.85 10.91 12.45
CA SER A 61 -35.02 9.45 12.53
C SER A 61 -34.71 8.79 11.19
N GLU A 62 -35.12 9.35 10.07
CA GLU A 62 -34.80 8.88 8.73
C GLU A 62 -33.30 8.93 8.46
N LEU A 63 -32.63 10.01 8.89
CA LEU A 63 -31.18 10.13 8.77
C LEU A 63 -30.45 9.08 9.61
N SER A 64 -30.86 8.87 10.86
CA SER A 64 -30.29 7.86 11.74
C SER A 64 -30.45 6.44 11.19
N GLU A 65 -31.60 6.14 10.59
CA GLU A 65 -31.86 4.86 9.95
C GLU A 65 -31.00 4.65 8.71
N LYS A 66 -30.86 5.68 7.86
CA LYS A 66 -29.96 5.64 6.71
C LYS A 66 -28.50 5.43 7.10
N ILE A 67 -28.02 6.14 8.12
CA ILE A 67 -26.66 5.95 8.67
C ILE A 67 -26.47 4.48 9.13
N ASN A 68 -27.46 3.94 9.83
CA ASN A 68 -27.39 2.57 10.33
C ASN A 68 -27.38 1.54 9.18
N CYS A 69 -28.18 1.72 8.12
CA CYS A 69 -28.13 0.90 6.92
C CYS A 69 -26.76 0.96 6.24
N ILE A 70 -26.20 2.15 6.10
CA ILE A 70 -24.86 2.34 5.53
C ILE A 70 -23.79 1.62 6.35
N LEU A 71 -23.82 1.70 7.67
CA LEU A 71 -22.86 1.04 8.56
C LEU A 71 -22.94 -0.49 8.51
N HIS A 72 -24.11 -1.05 8.17
CA HIS A 72 -24.32 -2.50 8.06
C HIS A 72 -24.13 -3.06 6.64
N GLY A 73 -23.65 -2.26 5.70
CA GLY A 73 -23.26 -2.78 4.38
C GLY A 73 -24.31 -2.70 3.28
N ASP A 74 -25.38 -1.93 3.48
CA ASP A 74 -26.43 -1.77 2.48
C ASP A 74 -26.04 -0.65 1.48
N ASP A 75 -25.49 -1.04 0.34
CA ASP A 75 -24.95 -0.11 -0.69
C ASP A 75 -26.01 0.61 -1.51
N GLY A 76 -27.30 0.26 -1.32
CA GLY A 76 -28.42 0.82 -2.08
C GLY A 76 -28.94 2.16 -1.57
N VAL A 77 -28.47 2.67 -0.43
CA VAL A 77 -29.01 3.89 0.18
C VAL A 77 -28.26 5.13 -0.32
N SER A 78 -28.75 5.70 -1.41
CA SER A 78 -28.38 7.06 -1.81
C SER A 78 -28.99 8.08 -0.83
N ILE A 79 -28.15 8.88 -0.21
CA ILE A 79 -28.63 10.07 0.50
C ILE A 79 -28.80 11.17 -0.55
N GLU A 80 -29.91 11.09 -1.30
CA GLU A 80 -30.31 12.19 -2.14
C GLU A 80 -30.50 13.45 -1.28
N SER A 81 -29.89 14.52 -1.72
CA SER A 81 -29.91 15.85 -1.10
C SER A 81 -31.34 16.29 -0.84
N CYS A 82 -31.78 16.14 0.38
CA CYS A 82 -33.04 16.74 0.80
C CYS A 82 -32.78 18.16 1.22
N SER A 83 -33.49 19.10 0.59
CA SER A 83 -33.84 20.44 1.05
C SER A 83 -32.77 21.26 1.78
N GLU A 84 -32.64 22.52 1.40
CA GLU A 84 -31.86 23.57 2.07
C GLU A 84 -32.14 23.63 3.57
N GLY A 85 -31.09 23.79 4.38
CA GLY A 85 -31.19 23.99 5.83
C GLY A 85 -30.08 23.26 6.62
N GLU A 86 -29.96 23.59 7.91
CA GLU A 86 -28.93 23.07 8.83
C GLU A 86 -28.89 21.54 8.91
N LEU A 87 -30.04 20.87 8.84
CA LEU A 87 -30.16 19.41 8.83
C LEU A 87 -29.60 18.78 7.55
N ALA A 88 -29.71 19.48 6.41
CA ALA A 88 -29.13 19.01 5.16
C ALA A 88 -27.60 19.08 5.17
N LEU A 89 -27.06 20.16 5.75
CA LEU A 89 -25.61 20.32 5.96
C LEU A 89 -25.07 19.18 6.86
N LEU A 90 -25.72 18.96 8.00
CA LEU A 90 -25.32 17.89 8.93
C LEU A 90 -25.40 16.51 8.25
N SER A 91 -26.45 16.25 7.48
CA SER A 91 -26.61 14.99 6.71
C SER A 91 -25.47 14.80 5.73
N SER A 92 -25.08 15.85 5.00
CA SER A 92 -23.97 15.82 4.05
C SER A 92 -22.62 15.52 4.75
N GLU A 93 -22.35 16.17 5.88
CA GLU A 93 -21.11 15.94 6.61
C GLU A 93 -21.03 14.52 7.20
N VAL A 94 -22.13 14.03 7.80
CA VAL A 94 -22.18 12.65 8.31
C VAL A 94 -22.02 11.64 7.16
N TYR A 95 -22.62 11.90 6.01
CA TYR A 95 -22.45 11.04 4.84
C TYR A 95 -20.98 10.98 4.39
N LYS A 96 -20.32 12.15 4.24
CA LYS A 96 -18.89 12.21 3.89
C LYS A 96 -18.02 11.44 4.88
N MET A 97 -18.31 11.59 6.19
CA MET A 97 -17.60 10.83 7.23
C MET A 97 -17.81 9.32 7.08
N THR A 98 -19.04 8.89 6.80
CA THR A 98 -19.37 7.46 6.65
C THR A 98 -18.68 6.85 5.42
N VAL A 99 -18.66 7.58 4.29
CA VAL A 99 -17.93 7.15 3.09
C VAL A 99 -16.43 7.00 3.38
N ARG A 100 -15.82 8.00 4.02
CA ARG A 100 -14.40 7.94 4.40
C ARG A 100 -14.08 6.78 5.35
N LEU A 101 -14.96 6.51 6.32
CA LEU A 101 -14.79 5.38 7.23
C LEU A 101 -14.86 4.05 6.48
N ARG A 102 -15.75 3.91 5.52
CA ARG A 102 -15.83 2.72 4.65
C ARG A 102 -14.57 2.52 3.82
N GLU A 103 -14.11 3.58 3.16
CA GLU A 103 -12.86 3.52 2.38
C GLU A 103 -11.68 3.10 3.25
N GLN A 104 -11.58 3.65 4.46
CA GLN A 104 -10.55 3.26 5.43
C GLN A 104 -10.69 1.81 5.89
N GLN A 105 -11.92 1.34 6.14
CA GLN A 105 -12.19 -0.03 6.55
C GLN A 105 -11.87 -1.03 5.43
N SER A 106 -12.26 -0.72 4.19
CA SER A 106 -11.91 -1.52 3.02
C SER A 106 -10.40 -1.62 2.86
N LYS A 107 -9.72 -0.48 2.88
CA LYS A 107 -8.25 -0.44 2.79
C LYS A 107 -7.58 -1.25 3.90
N LEU A 108 -8.07 -1.14 5.14
CA LEU A 108 -7.53 -1.92 6.26
C LEU A 108 -7.75 -3.42 6.07
N MET A 109 -8.87 -3.82 5.45
CA MET A 109 -9.14 -5.23 5.15
C MET A 109 -8.22 -5.74 4.05
N ASP A 110 -8.02 -4.97 3.00
CA ASP A 110 -7.08 -5.27 1.92
C ASP A 110 -5.64 -5.40 2.47
N ASP A 111 -5.22 -4.47 3.33
CA ASP A 111 -3.92 -4.51 4.00
C ASP A 111 -3.77 -5.78 4.89
N LYS A 112 -4.84 -6.22 5.57
CA LYS A 112 -4.82 -7.46 6.37
C LYS A 112 -4.70 -8.70 5.51
N VAL A 113 -5.46 -8.79 4.41
CA VAL A 113 -5.37 -9.92 3.46
C VAL A 113 -3.96 -9.96 2.87
N TYR A 114 -3.47 -8.83 2.38
CA TYR A 114 -2.12 -8.70 1.86
C TYR A 114 -1.04 -9.17 2.87
N LEU A 115 -1.17 -8.77 4.14
CA LEU A 115 -0.22 -9.20 5.19
C LEU A 115 -0.31 -10.71 5.46
N ALA A 116 -1.51 -11.30 5.43
CA ALA A 116 -1.70 -12.73 5.62
C ALA A 116 -1.07 -13.54 4.49
N ASP A 117 -1.26 -13.11 3.23
CA ASP A 117 -0.66 -13.75 2.06
C ASP A 117 0.87 -13.65 2.10
N LEU A 118 1.39 -12.47 2.45
CA LEU A 118 2.83 -12.24 2.61
C LEU A 118 3.45 -13.16 3.69
N LEU A 119 2.78 -13.35 4.83
CA LEU A 119 3.24 -14.26 5.89
C LEU A 119 3.20 -15.72 5.45
N ALA A 120 2.19 -16.13 4.66
CA ALA A 120 2.10 -17.46 4.09
C ALA A 120 3.26 -17.73 3.12
N ASP A 121 3.55 -16.77 2.23
CA ASP A 121 4.67 -16.86 1.28
C ASP A 121 6.02 -16.97 2.00
N ILE A 122 6.27 -16.10 3.00
CA ILE A 122 7.48 -16.14 3.82
C ILE A 122 7.63 -17.51 4.49
N SER A 123 6.56 -18.02 5.09
CA SER A 123 6.56 -19.32 5.77
C SER A 123 6.92 -20.44 4.82
N HIS A 124 6.35 -20.45 3.63
CA HIS A 124 6.66 -21.43 2.59
C HIS A 124 8.12 -21.34 2.11
N GLN A 125 8.62 -20.09 1.87
CA GLN A 125 9.98 -19.87 1.38
C GLN A 125 11.07 -20.19 2.43
N ILE A 126 10.73 -20.16 3.73
CA ILE A 126 11.62 -20.57 4.81
C ILE A 126 11.54 -22.10 5.03
N SER A 127 10.34 -22.69 4.99
CA SER A 127 10.16 -24.13 5.27
C SER A 127 10.89 -25.03 4.29
N THR A 128 10.93 -24.65 3.01
CA THR A 128 11.60 -25.45 1.97
C THR A 128 13.10 -25.63 2.22
N PRO A 129 13.91 -24.55 2.38
CA PRO A 129 15.33 -24.72 2.68
C PRO A 129 15.58 -25.34 4.06
N LEU A 130 14.73 -25.09 5.06
CA LEU A 130 14.84 -25.69 6.38
C LEU A 130 14.66 -27.21 6.33
N THR A 131 13.69 -27.70 5.55
CA THR A 131 13.49 -29.13 5.31
C THR A 131 14.73 -29.74 4.65
N SER A 132 15.30 -29.05 3.65
CA SER A 132 16.52 -29.50 2.98
C SER A 132 17.72 -29.55 3.94
N ILE A 133 17.86 -28.56 4.82
CA ILE A 133 18.89 -28.54 5.86
C ILE A 133 18.75 -29.75 6.78
N ASN A 134 17.54 -30.05 7.26
CA ASN A 134 17.31 -31.19 8.13
C ASN A 134 17.70 -32.52 7.47
N ILE A 135 17.39 -32.71 6.18
CA ILE A 135 17.81 -33.89 5.42
C ILE A 135 19.33 -33.95 5.32
N LEU A 136 20.00 -32.86 4.98
CA LEU A 136 21.46 -32.85 4.85
C LEU A 136 22.16 -33.10 6.21
N VAL A 137 21.61 -32.59 7.30
CA VAL A 137 22.09 -32.87 8.66
C VAL A 137 21.94 -34.34 9.02
N SER A 138 20.81 -34.96 8.66
CA SER A 138 20.59 -36.41 8.84
C SER A 138 21.61 -37.23 8.05
N MET A 139 21.88 -36.84 6.78
CA MET A 139 22.92 -37.46 5.96
C MET A 139 24.32 -37.37 6.56
N LEU A 140 24.66 -36.21 7.16
CA LEU A 140 25.98 -36.05 7.84
C LEU A 140 26.15 -36.94 9.06
N SER A 141 25.06 -37.44 9.65
CA SER A 141 25.06 -38.34 10.80
C SER A 141 25.26 -39.81 10.43
N GLU A 142 25.28 -40.14 9.13
CA GLU A 142 25.54 -41.52 8.66
C GLU A 142 27.02 -41.88 8.88
N PRO A 143 27.32 -43.04 9.54
CA PRO A 143 28.68 -43.41 9.88
C PRO A 143 29.54 -43.72 8.64
N ASP A 144 28.95 -44.21 7.55
CA ASP A 144 29.66 -44.64 6.34
C ASP A 144 29.81 -43.57 5.27
N LEU A 145 29.56 -42.30 5.60
CA LEU A 145 29.65 -41.20 4.65
C LEU A 145 31.13 -40.94 4.28
N THR A 146 31.43 -40.99 2.98
CA THR A 146 32.78 -40.69 2.48
C THR A 146 33.16 -39.23 2.72
N TYR A 147 34.46 -38.95 2.87
CA TYR A 147 34.98 -37.59 3.13
C TYR A 147 34.47 -36.60 2.07
N GLU A 148 34.54 -36.96 0.80
CA GLU A 148 34.12 -36.13 -0.32
C GLU A 148 32.61 -35.78 -0.26
N LYS A 149 31.75 -36.79 0.01
CA LYS A 149 30.29 -36.55 0.19
C LYS A 149 30.01 -35.66 1.40
N ARG A 150 30.78 -35.83 2.50
CA ARG A 150 30.66 -35.02 3.70
C ARG A 150 30.98 -33.54 3.38
N GLU A 151 32.05 -33.27 2.67
CA GLU A 151 32.48 -31.95 2.25
C GLU A 151 31.41 -31.30 1.35
N GLN A 152 30.92 -32.00 0.33
CA GLN A 152 29.86 -31.53 -0.54
C GLN A 152 28.55 -31.23 0.22
N THR A 153 28.20 -32.05 1.22
CA THR A 153 27.01 -31.85 2.05
C THR A 153 27.15 -30.63 2.91
N VAL A 154 28.33 -30.40 3.50
CA VAL A 154 28.64 -29.17 4.28
C VAL A 154 28.55 -27.93 3.40
N GLN A 155 29.12 -27.96 2.18
CA GLN A 155 29.03 -26.82 1.25
C GLN A 155 27.57 -26.51 0.86
N LYS A 156 26.73 -27.53 0.63
CA LYS A 156 25.29 -27.33 0.38
C LYS A 156 24.57 -26.73 1.58
N LEU A 157 24.92 -27.15 2.81
CA LEU A 157 24.36 -26.58 4.03
C LEU A 157 24.70 -25.09 4.15
N TYR A 158 25.98 -24.71 3.95
CA TYR A 158 26.38 -23.30 3.96
C TYR A 158 25.61 -22.48 2.91
N GLY A 159 25.41 -23.02 1.70
CA GLY A 159 24.63 -22.37 0.66
C GLY A 159 23.16 -22.15 1.06
N LEU A 160 22.53 -23.12 1.71
CA LEU A 160 21.14 -22.99 2.19
C LEU A 160 21.03 -21.98 3.35
N LEU A 161 21.97 -21.99 4.30
CA LEU A 161 22.01 -21.02 5.41
C LEU A 161 22.22 -19.60 4.91
N SER A 162 23.17 -19.37 4.00
CA SER A 162 23.38 -18.05 3.38
C SER A 162 22.15 -17.56 2.62
N ARG A 163 21.43 -18.47 2.01
CA ARG A 163 20.18 -18.16 1.32
C ARG A 163 19.08 -17.70 2.27
N ILE A 164 18.93 -18.37 3.43
CA ILE A 164 17.97 -17.96 4.48
C ILE A 164 18.36 -16.61 5.06
N ASP A 165 19.64 -16.38 5.36
CA ASP A 165 20.13 -15.10 5.90
C ASP A 165 19.85 -13.94 4.94
N TRP A 166 20.12 -14.14 3.65
CA TRP A 166 19.77 -13.16 2.62
C TRP A 166 18.25 -12.88 2.59
N LEU A 167 17.39 -13.92 2.68
CA LEU A 167 15.95 -13.76 2.70
C LEU A 167 15.49 -12.91 3.88
N ILE A 168 15.97 -13.21 5.09
CA ILE A 168 15.65 -12.46 6.30
C ILE A 168 16.09 -11.00 6.16
N THR A 169 17.32 -10.76 5.67
CA THR A 169 17.85 -9.42 5.46
C THR A 169 17.01 -8.63 4.44
N ALA A 170 16.63 -9.25 3.33
CA ALA A 170 15.79 -8.63 2.32
C ALA A 170 14.39 -8.29 2.85
N LEU A 171 13.77 -9.19 3.64
CA LEU A 171 12.49 -8.95 4.29
C LEU A 171 12.54 -7.80 5.30
N LEU A 172 13.60 -7.71 6.10
CA LEU A 172 13.80 -6.60 7.03
C LEU A 172 13.96 -5.26 6.30
N LYS A 173 14.68 -5.24 5.16
CA LYS A 173 14.81 -4.06 4.31
C LYS A 173 13.46 -3.64 3.72
N LEU A 174 12.70 -4.59 3.18
CA LEU A 174 11.35 -4.35 2.66
C LEU A 174 10.43 -3.78 3.74
N SER A 175 10.42 -4.38 4.93
CA SER A 175 9.59 -3.93 6.06
C SER A 175 9.92 -2.49 6.49
N LYS A 176 11.21 -2.12 6.51
CA LYS A 176 11.63 -0.75 6.85
C LYS A 176 11.22 0.26 5.77
N LEU A 177 11.30 -0.11 4.50
CA LEU A 177 10.86 0.72 3.38
C LEU A 177 9.33 0.91 3.40
N ASP A 178 8.56 -0.17 3.57
CA ASP A 178 7.08 -0.10 3.68
C ASP A 178 6.61 0.79 4.83
N ALA A 179 7.31 0.72 5.97
CA ALA A 179 7.00 1.53 7.13
C ALA A 179 7.42 3.02 6.98
N GLY A 180 8.09 3.40 5.88
CA GLY A 180 8.62 4.74 5.66
C GLY A 180 9.65 5.18 6.72
N THR A 181 10.29 4.21 7.40
CA THR A 181 11.24 4.48 8.50
C THR A 181 12.68 4.69 8.03
N VAL A 182 12.94 4.42 6.77
CA VAL A 182 14.26 4.58 6.17
C VAL A 182 14.53 6.06 5.93
N ARG A 183 15.67 6.53 6.43
CA ARG A 183 16.19 7.87 6.12
C ARG A 183 17.32 7.71 5.11
N PHE A 184 17.07 8.14 3.87
CA PHE A 184 18.07 8.12 2.82
C PHE A 184 19.07 9.25 3.03
N ASN A 185 20.37 8.91 3.05
CA ASN A 185 21.46 9.86 3.08
C ASN A 185 21.96 10.09 1.65
N LYS A 186 21.32 11.03 0.95
CA LYS A 186 21.65 11.32 -0.45
C LYS A 186 22.90 12.16 -0.54
N GLU A 187 23.79 11.76 -1.43
CA GLU A 187 25.05 12.46 -1.76
C GLU A 187 25.29 12.42 -3.28
N SER A 188 26.11 13.36 -3.79
CA SER A 188 26.51 13.33 -5.20
C SER A 188 27.64 12.32 -5.38
N ILE A 189 27.47 11.44 -6.35
CA ILE A 189 28.47 10.43 -6.71
C ILE A 189 28.60 10.36 -8.23
N SER A 190 29.81 10.09 -8.74
CA SER A 190 30.00 9.73 -10.13
C SER A 190 29.21 8.48 -10.49
N MET A 191 28.45 8.53 -11.58
CA MET A 191 27.61 7.40 -12.01
C MET A 191 28.46 6.16 -12.30
N GLN A 192 29.64 6.34 -12.90
CA GLN A 192 30.60 5.25 -13.13
C GLN A 192 31.01 4.58 -11.81
N GLU A 193 31.33 5.36 -10.78
CA GLU A 193 31.73 4.85 -9.47
C GLU A 193 30.59 4.09 -8.78
N LEU A 194 29.35 4.60 -8.88
CA LEU A 194 28.17 3.94 -8.35
C LEU A 194 27.95 2.57 -9.00
N LEU A 195 28.01 2.53 -10.34
CA LEU A 195 27.80 1.29 -11.09
C LEU A 195 28.89 0.26 -10.85
N ASP A 196 30.14 0.70 -10.75
CA ASP A 196 31.27 -0.18 -10.39
C ASP A 196 31.10 -0.79 -9.00
N LYS A 197 30.69 0.01 -8.00
CA LYS A 197 30.37 -0.48 -6.64
C LYS A 197 29.19 -1.46 -6.64
N ALA A 198 28.12 -1.13 -7.36
CA ALA A 198 26.91 -1.97 -7.44
C ALA A 198 27.18 -3.34 -8.09
N CYS A 199 28.04 -3.37 -9.12
CA CYS A 199 28.38 -4.58 -9.85
C CYS A 199 29.49 -5.42 -9.18
N MET A 200 30.24 -4.86 -8.22
CA MET A 200 31.37 -5.56 -7.57
C MET A 200 31.00 -6.96 -7.03
N PRO A 201 29.85 -7.17 -6.31
CA PRO A 201 29.51 -8.48 -5.77
C PRO A 201 29.21 -9.54 -6.83
N VAL A 202 28.81 -9.13 -8.04
CA VAL A 202 28.39 -10.04 -9.11
C VAL A 202 29.48 -10.29 -10.15
N ARG A 203 30.61 -9.57 -10.12
CA ARG A 203 31.72 -9.75 -11.08
C ARG A 203 32.25 -11.16 -11.13
N ILE A 204 32.61 -11.74 -9.99
CA ILE A 204 33.15 -13.13 -9.91
C ILE A 204 32.11 -14.15 -10.40
N PRO A 205 30.84 -14.13 -9.93
CA PRO A 205 29.81 -15.00 -10.50
C PRO A 205 29.59 -14.87 -12.02
N ILE A 206 29.71 -13.67 -12.58
CA ILE A 206 29.60 -13.40 -14.01
C ILE A 206 30.79 -14.05 -14.76
N GLU A 207 32.02 -13.86 -14.28
CA GLU A 207 33.23 -14.46 -14.85
C GLU A 207 33.19 -16.00 -14.82
N LEU A 208 32.72 -16.59 -13.71
CA LEU A 208 32.57 -18.05 -13.58
C LEU A 208 31.54 -18.67 -14.56
N ARG A 209 30.67 -17.84 -15.16
CA ARG A 209 29.73 -18.23 -16.20
C ARG A 209 30.17 -17.86 -17.62
N ASP A 210 31.41 -17.45 -17.79
CA ASP A 210 31.96 -16.91 -19.05
C ASP A 210 31.12 -15.75 -19.63
N GLN A 211 30.31 -15.10 -18.81
CA GLN A 211 29.51 -13.94 -19.23
C GLN A 211 30.36 -12.66 -19.28
N LYS A 212 30.00 -11.72 -20.14
CA LYS A 212 30.70 -10.43 -20.28
C LYS A 212 29.87 -9.33 -19.61
N LEU A 213 30.51 -8.58 -18.70
CA LEU A 213 29.93 -7.37 -18.09
C LEU A 213 30.60 -6.12 -18.67
N GLU A 214 29.83 -5.28 -19.31
CA GLU A 214 30.27 -4.00 -19.86
C GLU A 214 29.59 -2.87 -19.08
N ILE A 215 30.37 -1.93 -18.52
CA ILE A 215 29.86 -0.80 -17.74
C ILE A 215 30.40 0.48 -18.39
N GLU A 216 29.49 1.37 -18.80
CA GLU A 216 29.85 2.67 -19.37
C GLU A 216 28.87 3.71 -18.85
N ALA A 217 29.39 4.72 -18.13
CA ALA A 217 28.53 5.75 -17.57
C ALA A 217 29.24 7.11 -17.53
N ASP A 218 28.46 8.15 -17.74
CA ASP A 218 28.89 9.54 -17.64
C ASP A 218 27.92 10.36 -16.80
N GLY A 219 28.47 11.38 -16.11
CA GLY A 219 27.72 12.28 -15.26
C GLY A 219 27.70 11.88 -13.78
N GLU A 220 26.94 12.66 -13.01
CA GLU A 220 26.77 12.49 -11.57
C GLU A 220 25.33 12.14 -11.25
N LEU A 221 25.12 11.48 -10.12
CA LEU A 221 23.83 11.12 -9.59
C LEU A 221 23.72 11.54 -8.11
N PHE A 222 22.63 12.18 -7.73
CA PHE A 222 22.32 12.52 -6.35
C PHE A 222 21.40 11.45 -5.74
N CYS A 223 21.97 10.52 -4.97
CA CYS A 223 21.26 9.37 -4.40
C CYS A 223 21.88 8.90 -3.09
N ASP A 224 21.18 8.01 -2.39
CA ASP A 224 21.82 7.21 -1.33
C ASP A 224 22.61 6.07 -1.97
N VAL A 225 23.93 6.16 -1.84
CA VAL A 225 24.86 5.23 -2.51
C VAL A 225 24.64 3.79 -2.09
N ALA A 226 24.46 3.52 -0.80
CA ALA A 226 24.32 2.17 -0.29
C ALA A 226 23.02 1.50 -0.78
N TRP A 227 21.91 2.20 -0.70
CA TRP A 227 20.62 1.71 -1.18
C TRP A 227 20.56 1.61 -2.71
N SER A 228 21.17 2.56 -3.42
CA SER A 228 21.22 2.52 -4.90
C SER A 228 22.10 1.38 -5.40
N CYS A 229 23.25 1.11 -4.77
CA CYS A 229 24.06 -0.07 -5.06
C CYS A 229 23.29 -1.37 -4.85
N GLU A 230 22.51 -1.47 -3.77
CA GLU A 230 21.64 -2.63 -3.50
C GLU A 230 20.59 -2.82 -4.61
N ALA A 231 19.90 -1.74 -5.01
CA ALA A 231 18.89 -1.80 -6.06
C ALA A 231 19.48 -2.23 -7.40
N ILE A 232 20.55 -1.56 -7.85
CA ILE A 232 21.23 -1.86 -9.10
C ILE A 232 21.81 -3.27 -9.07
N GLY A 233 22.47 -3.66 -7.96
CA GLY A 233 23.02 -5.00 -7.77
C GLY A 233 21.97 -6.11 -7.90
N ASN A 234 20.76 -5.91 -7.37
CA ASN A 234 19.65 -6.85 -7.51
C ASN A 234 19.18 -6.98 -8.97
N ILE A 235 19.15 -5.88 -9.73
CA ILE A 235 18.80 -5.91 -11.16
C ILE A 235 19.89 -6.64 -11.96
N VAL A 236 21.17 -6.28 -11.76
CA VAL A 236 22.29 -6.92 -12.47
C VAL A 236 22.38 -8.42 -12.14
N LYS A 237 22.13 -8.79 -10.87
CA LYS A 237 22.06 -10.20 -10.46
C LYS A 237 20.96 -10.94 -11.21
N ASN A 238 19.78 -10.33 -11.35
CA ASN A 238 18.69 -10.93 -12.12
C ASN A 238 19.09 -11.11 -13.58
N CYS A 239 19.71 -10.11 -14.22
CA CYS A 239 20.24 -10.23 -15.59
C CYS A 239 21.25 -11.39 -15.69
N MET A 240 22.20 -11.50 -14.73
CA MET A 240 23.18 -12.58 -14.70
C MET A 240 22.54 -13.98 -14.62
N GLU A 241 21.50 -14.13 -13.82
CA GLU A 241 20.79 -15.43 -13.63
C GLU A 241 20.03 -15.87 -14.89
N HIS A 242 19.60 -14.90 -15.72
CA HIS A 242 18.83 -15.14 -16.93
C HIS A 242 19.68 -15.12 -18.23
N THR A 243 20.88 -14.63 -18.16
CA THR A 243 21.84 -14.65 -19.29
C THR A 243 22.46 -16.05 -19.42
N PRO A 244 22.52 -16.63 -20.63
CA PRO A 244 23.23 -17.90 -20.88
C PRO A 244 24.74 -17.75 -20.69
N GLU A 245 25.45 -18.87 -20.57
CA GLU A 245 26.92 -18.91 -20.63
C GLU A 245 27.44 -18.23 -21.90
N GLY A 246 28.49 -17.44 -21.79
CA GLY A 246 29.03 -16.66 -22.88
C GLY A 246 28.22 -15.43 -23.30
N GLY A 247 27.09 -15.18 -22.64
CA GLY A 247 26.24 -14.02 -22.93
C GLY A 247 26.82 -12.70 -22.40
N ARG A 248 26.08 -11.61 -22.63
CA ARG A 248 26.52 -10.25 -22.30
C ARG A 248 25.50 -9.53 -21.40
N ILE A 249 26.01 -8.76 -20.47
CA ILE A 249 25.25 -7.83 -19.63
C ILE A 249 25.86 -6.45 -19.84
N THR A 250 25.05 -5.47 -20.22
CA THR A 250 25.48 -4.09 -20.44
C THR A 250 24.80 -3.19 -19.43
N VAL A 251 25.59 -2.34 -18.76
CA VAL A 251 25.10 -1.34 -17.80
C VAL A 251 25.56 0.02 -18.30
N ALA A 252 24.62 0.82 -18.76
CA ALA A 252 24.91 2.16 -19.30
C ALA A 252 24.24 3.23 -18.45
N GLY A 253 24.98 4.30 -18.15
CA GLY A 253 24.49 5.43 -17.36
C GLY A 253 24.66 6.74 -18.11
N THR A 254 23.60 7.56 -18.13
CA THR A 254 23.59 8.89 -18.75
C THR A 254 22.90 9.90 -17.83
N HIS A 255 23.39 11.12 -17.88
CA HIS A 255 22.82 12.22 -17.11
C HIS A 255 22.33 13.32 -18.07
N ASN A 256 21.16 13.89 -17.75
CA ASN A 256 20.67 15.10 -18.40
C ASN A 256 20.01 16.02 -17.33
N PRO A 257 19.71 17.29 -17.66
CA PRO A 257 19.18 18.24 -16.67
C PRO A 257 17.83 17.89 -16.04
N LEU A 258 17.11 16.88 -16.55
CA LEU A 258 15.79 16.49 -16.05
C LEU A 258 15.86 15.22 -15.18
N TYR A 259 16.74 14.30 -15.54
CA TYR A 259 16.91 13.02 -14.83
C TYR A 259 18.26 12.38 -15.16
N SER A 260 18.71 11.52 -14.26
CA SER A 260 19.77 10.56 -14.49
C SER A 260 19.17 9.21 -14.84
N GLU A 261 19.65 8.56 -15.92
CA GLU A 261 19.13 7.29 -16.42
C GLU A 261 20.21 6.22 -16.38
N ILE A 262 19.85 5.05 -15.84
CA ILE A 262 20.67 3.84 -15.85
C ILE A 262 19.91 2.77 -16.63
N ARG A 263 20.52 2.21 -17.66
CA ARG A 263 19.98 1.14 -18.48
C ARG A 263 20.80 -0.12 -18.26
N ILE A 264 20.12 -1.19 -17.88
CA ILE A 264 20.74 -2.50 -17.64
C ILE A 264 20.08 -3.47 -18.60
N SER A 265 20.84 -4.03 -19.52
CA SER A 265 20.34 -5.00 -20.50
C SER A 265 21.13 -6.29 -20.46
N ASP A 266 20.47 -7.38 -20.80
CA ASP A 266 21.08 -8.69 -20.93
C ASP A 266 20.80 -9.28 -22.31
N SER A 267 21.56 -10.30 -22.68
CA SER A 267 21.40 -11.08 -23.91
C SER A 267 20.69 -12.41 -23.69
N GLY A 268 19.82 -12.50 -22.67
CA GLY A 268 19.04 -13.69 -22.35
C GLY A 268 17.83 -13.89 -23.24
N SER A 269 16.90 -14.72 -22.77
CA SER A 269 15.64 -15.02 -23.46
C SER A 269 14.60 -13.89 -23.41
N GLY A 270 14.88 -12.83 -22.63
CA GLY A 270 13.90 -11.79 -22.32
C GLY A 270 12.87 -12.25 -21.28
N ILE A 271 11.82 -11.46 -21.14
CA ILE A 271 10.73 -11.66 -20.18
C ILE A 271 9.45 -11.96 -20.97
N SER A 272 8.71 -12.99 -20.59
CA SER A 272 7.42 -13.29 -21.25
C SER A 272 6.44 -12.13 -21.08
N GLU A 273 5.55 -11.92 -22.05
CA GLU A 273 4.51 -10.88 -21.94
C GLU A 273 3.59 -11.08 -20.74
N GLU A 274 3.38 -12.36 -20.35
CA GLU A 274 2.58 -12.71 -19.17
C GLU A 274 3.30 -12.37 -17.86
N ASP A 275 4.64 -12.48 -17.81
CA ASP A 275 5.44 -12.23 -16.61
C ASP A 275 5.75 -10.73 -16.43
N LEU A 276 5.87 -9.95 -17.50
CA LEU A 276 6.26 -8.53 -17.47
C LEU A 276 5.48 -7.66 -16.46
N PRO A 277 4.15 -7.77 -16.31
CA PRO A 277 3.42 -7.00 -15.32
C PRO A 277 3.76 -7.35 -13.87
N HIS A 278 4.21 -8.60 -13.64
CA HIS A 278 4.33 -9.21 -12.32
C HIS A 278 5.78 -9.30 -11.80
N ILE A 279 6.81 -9.07 -12.62
CA ILE A 279 8.21 -9.27 -12.22
C ILE A 279 8.67 -8.42 -11.02
N PHE A 280 7.95 -7.34 -10.73
CA PHE A 280 8.22 -6.47 -9.58
C PHE A 280 7.34 -6.81 -8.36
N GLU A 281 6.49 -7.83 -8.44
CA GLU A 281 5.74 -8.33 -7.30
C GLU A 281 6.64 -9.16 -6.39
N ARG A 282 6.36 -9.12 -5.10
CA ARG A 282 7.13 -9.86 -4.10
C ARG A 282 6.85 -11.35 -4.27
N PHE A 283 7.91 -12.16 -4.15
CA PHE A 283 7.87 -13.63 -4.30
C PHE A 283 7.47 -14.13 -5.68
N TYR A 284 7.29 -13.23 -6.64
CA TYR A 284 6.98 -13.62 -8.00
C TYR A 284 8.18 -14.26 -8.68
N LYS A 285 7.95 -15.39 -9.34
CA LYS A 285 8.92 -16.09 -10.19
C LYS A 285 8.26 -16.42 -11.51
N GLY A 286 8.83 -15.95 -12.59
CA GLY A 286 8.42 -16.32 -13.93
C GLY A 286 8.49 -17.85 -14.15
N ARG A 287 7.79 -18.34 -15.14
CA ARG A 287 7.68 -19.79 -15.42
C ARG A 287 9.03 -20.47 -15.59
N ASP A 288 9.98 -19.80 -16.25
CA ASP A 288 11.32 -20.34 -16.52
C ASP A 288 12.30 -20.21 -15.35
N SER A 289 11.89 -19.50 -14.28
CA SER A 289 12.73 -19.22 -13.11
C SER A 289 12.40 -20.07 -11.90
N ARG A 290 11.37 -20.94 -11.97
CA ARG A 290 10.90 -21.71 -10.80
C ARG A 290 11.98 -22.59 -10.19
N ASP A 291 12.87 -23.13 -11.00
CA ASP A 291 13.97 -23.99 -10.59
C ASP A 291 15.29 -23.22 -10.33
N LYS A 292 15.37 -21.95 -10.73
CA LYS A 292 16.54 -21.10 -10.51
C LYS A 292 16.42 -20.42 -9.16
N GLY A 293 17.30 -20.75 -8.29
CA GLY A 293 17.50 -20.47 -6.85
C GLY A 293 17.04 -19.17 -6.18
N GLY A 294 16.40 -18.22 -6.83
CA GLY A 294 15.96 -16.93 -6.24
C GLY A 294 14.69 -17.04 -5.40
N PHE A 295 14.39 -16.02 -4.56
CA PHE A 295 13.14 -15.94 -3.78
C PHE A 295 12.08 -15.02 -4.41
N GLY A 296 12.36 -14.36 -5.56
CA GLY A 296 11.46 -13.41 -6.19
C GLY A 296 11.31 -12.08 -5.43
N ILE A 297 12.32 -11.70 -4.65
CA ILE A 297 12.28 -10.47 -3.83
C ILE A 297 13.18 -9.37 -4.43
N GLY A 298 14.23 -9.73 -5.16
CA GLY A 298 15.28 -8.78 -5.56
C GLY A 298 14.77 -7.61 -6.41
N LEU A 299 13.96 -7.87 -7.43
CA LEU A 299 13.39 -6.82 -8.29
C LEU A 299 12.34 -5.98 -7.57
N ALA A 300 11.53 -6.59 -6.68
CA ALA A 300 10.59 -5.88 -5.84
C ALA A 300 11.32 -4.90 -4.90
N LEU A 301 12.38 -5.34 -4.25
CA LEU A 301 13.22 -4.51 -3.39
C LEU A 301 13.88 -3.37 -4.18
N ALA A 302 14.41 -3.67 -5.36
CA ALA A 302 15.01 -2.65 -6.24
C ALA A 302 14.00 -1.56 -6.61
N ARG A 303 12.77 -1.94 -7.01
CA ARG A 303 11.72 -0.99 -7.34
C ARG A 303 11.33 -0.11 -6.16
N MET A 304 11.22 -0.68 -4.96
CA MET A 304 10.90 0.09 -3.75
C MET A 304 12.00 1.09 -3.42
N ILE A 305 13.26 0.67 -3.42
CA ILE A 305 14.40 1.54 -3.14
C ILE A 305 14.45 2.72 -4.12
N ILE A 306 14.23 2.46 -5.41
CA ILE A 306 14.25 3.48 -6.46
C ILE A 306 13.08 4.46 -6.28
N ASN A 307 11.87 3.95 -6.04
CA ASN A 307 10.67 4.78 -5.84
C ASN A 307 10.80 5.69 -4.62
N GLU A 308 11.30 5.18 -3.50
CA GLU A 308 11.52 5.96 -2.27
C GLU A 308 12.58 7.07 -2.44
N GLN A 309 13.43 6.96 -3.45
CA GLN A 309 14.39 7.99 -3.81
C GLN A 309 13.91 8.94 -4.93
N ASN A 310 12.61 8.98 -5.23
CA ASN A 310 11.98 9.74 -6.32
C ASN A 310 12.44 9.28 -7.72
N GLY A 311 12.70 7.99 -7.87
CA GLY A 311 13.04 7.38 -9.15
C GLY A 311 11.90 6.53 -9.70
N THR A 312 12.13 5.98 -10.89
CA THR A 312 11.24 4.99 -11.53
C THR A 312 12.06 3.83 -12.08
N LEU A 313 11.51 2.62 -11.98
CA LEU A 313 12.07 1.41 -12.58
C LEU A 313 11.05 0.81 -13.55
N LYS A 314 11.48 0.61 -14.79
CA LYS A 314 10.71 -0.05 -15.85
C LYS A 314 11.49 -1.24 -16.39
N ALA A 315 10.76 -2.23 -16.88
CA ALA A 315 11.34 -3.38 -17.60
C ALA A 315 10.60 -3.56 -18.91
N GLU A 316 11.35 -3.92 -19.95
CA GLU A 316 10.88 -4.23 -21.27
C GLU A 316 11.81 -5.24 -21.94
N ASN A 317 11.40 -5.84 -23.04
CA ASN A 317 12.30 -6.64 -23.86
C ASN A 317 13.07 -5.78 -24.83
N SER A 318 14.37 -6.02 -24.96
CA SER A 318 15.21 -5.33 -25.94
C SER A 318 14.89 -5.77 -27.36
N SER A 319 14.99 -4.87 -28.33
CA SER A 319 14.89 -5.19 -29.77
C SER A 319 15.94 -6.20 -30.24
N ASP A 320 17.08 -6.23 -29.56
CA ASP A 320 18.22 -7.09 -29.90
C ASP A 320 18.19 -8.43 -29.15
N GLY A 321 17.10 -8.69 -28.42
CA GLY A 321 16.91 -9.84 -27.54
C GLY A 321 17.31 -9.54 -26.10
N GLY A 322 16.77 -10.35 -25.15
CA GLY A 322 17.00 -10.19 -23.71
C GLY A 322 16.12 -9.13 -23.05
N ALA A 323 16.30 -8.92 -21.77
CA ALA A 323 15.57 -7.95 -20.98
C ALA A 323 16.33 -6.62 -20.92
N LEU A 324 15.57 -5.52 -20.81
CA LEU A 324 16.06 -4.16 -20.59
C LEU A 324 15.36 -3.57 -19.38
N PHE A 325 16.14 -3.20 -18.38
CA PHE A 325 15.69 -2.47 -17.20
C PHE A 325 16.14 -1.02 -17.29
N THR A 326 15.20 -0.09 -17.13
CA THR A 326 15.47 1.36 -17.17
C THR A 326 15.16 1.96 -15.82
N VAL A 327 16.19 2.49 -15.15
CA VAL A 327 16.09 3.22 -13.88
C VAL A 327 16.24 4.70 -14.16
N ARG A 328 15.34 5.54 -13.67
CA ARG A 328 15.46 7.00 -13.75
C ARG A 328 15.34 7.61 -12.37
N PHE A 329 16.25 8.49 -12.05
CA PHE A 329 16.20 9.36 -10.88
C PHE A 329 15.93 10.79 -11.35
N TYR A 330 14.86 11.39 -10.85
CA TYR A 330 14.46 12.74 -11.23
C TYR A 330 15.13 13.76 -10.31
N GLU A 331 15.66 14.83 -10.91
CA GLU A 331 16.13 15.95 -10.11
C GLU A 331 14.95 16.67 -9.50
N SER A 332 15.02 16.91 -8.19
CA SER A 332 14.03 17.72 -7.51
C SER A 332 14.19 19.14 -8.03
N THR A 333 13.29 19.59 -8.88
CA THR A 333 13.14 21.03 -9.13
C THR A 333 12.79 21.69 -7.80
N VAL A 334 13.70 22.50 -7.28
CA VAL A 334 13.56 23.32 -6.09
C VAL A 334 12.40 24.31 -6.27
#